data_dc74805f82c89580b63dfeb3b7d6ef92
#
_entry.id   dc74805f82c89580b63dfeb3b7d6ef92
#
_cell.length_a   1.000
_cell.length_b   1.000
_cell.length_c   1.000
_cell.angle_alpha   90.00
_cell.angle_beta   90.00
_cell.angle_gamma   90.00
#
_symmetry.space_group_name_H-M   'P 1'
#
loop_
_entity.id
_entity.type
_entity.pdbx_description
1 polymer ?
#
loop_
_entity_poly.entity_id
_entity_poly.type
_entity_poly.pdbx_seq_one_letter_code
_entity_poly.pdbx_strand_id
1 'polypeptide(L)'
;MKNKEKKAPKYANVGGQAVLEGVMMKSGERVSVSVRREDGTIKTKNSEFVSVRKKCAFFRLPIIRGVVNFVEMMILSFKTLDSSASLLGIDETETKFEKWLKKKFGKSILDVLIPISAVLGVALALLIFMYLPALATSGIEKLAGRDLGVFKGIIEGIMKIAIFIAYISLVSLMPDIRRTFEYHGAEHKSIFCYEKKLPLTVENVKAQRRFHPRCGTSFMFVMIILGIIIGLFITWDNRLVRVLCKILTLPLVVGIGYEFLMFSAKHDNIVTKVLTAPGLWIQRITTREPDASQIEVAIRSLKCALPDEFPEETAIVEAENAAEKADVSEKSDGTSSENPAAESTGENGNTHSSEEETTVETDGHDSAAS
;
A
#
# COMPACT_ATOMS: atom_id res chain seq x y z
N MET A 1 -47.16 0.91 14.11
CA MET A 1 -45.69 0.78 14.03
C MET A 1 -45.27 1.32 12.66
N LYS A 2 -44.73 2.54 12.59
CA LYS A 2 -44.24 3.14 11.34
C LYS A 2 -42.87 2.54 11.01
N ASN A 3 -42.82 1.73 9.98
CA ASN A 3 -41.60 1.27 9.35
C ASN A 3 -40.79 2.51 8.92
N LYS A 4 -39.74 2.87 9.64
CA LYS A 4 -38.72 3.80 9.16
C LYS A 4 -37.96 3.07 8.05
N GLU A 5 -38.40 3.25 6.82
CA GLU A 5 -37.57 2.95 5.66
C GLU A 5 -36.20 3.62 5.88
N LYS A 6 -35.18 2.80 6.06
CA LYS A 6 -33.80 3.28 6.01
C LYS A 6 -33.63 3.84 4.59
N LYS A 7 -33.65 5.17 4.45
CA LYS A 7 -33.24 5.81 3.18
C LYS A 7 -31.90 5.24 2.80
N ALA A 8 -31.84 4.53 1.68
CA ALA A 8 -30.61 4.11 1.06
C ALA A 8 -29.68 5.33 0.93
N PRO A 9 -28.38 5.19 1.11
CA PRO A 9 -27.45 6.29 0.93
C PRO A 9 -27.67 6.88 -0.47
N LYS A 10 -27.71 8.20 -0.54
CA LYS A 10 -28.06 8.98 -1.74
C LYS A 10 -27.06 8.79 -2.90
N TYR A 11 -25.94 8.09 -2.66
CA TYR A 11 -24.83 7.74 -3.56
C TYR A 11 -24.08 6.52 -3.03
N ALA A 12 -23.36 5.82 -3.89
CA ALA A 12 -22.56 4.67 -3.50
C ALA A 12 -21.47 5.08 -2.47
N ASN A 13 -21.20 4.19 -1.52
CA ASN A 13 -20.15 4.44 -0.54
C ASN A 13 -18.79 4.09 -1.17
N VAL A 14 -18.09 5.10 -1.65
CA VAL A 14 -16.78 4.98 -2.28
C VAL A 14 -15.69 5.39 -1.29
N GLY A 15 -14.59 4.66 -1.31
CA GLY A 15 -13.33 4.99 -0.65
C GLY A 15 -12.16 4.57 -1.55
N GLY A 16 -10.98 5.08 -1.28
CA GLY A 16 -9.82 4.76 -2.09
C GLY A 16 -8.51 4.82 -1.30
N GLN A 17 -7.44 4.71 -2.04
CA GLN A 17 -6.07 4.97 -1.59
C GLN A 17 -5.18 5.36 -2.78
N ALA A 18 -4.18 6.17 -2.53
CA ALA A 18 -3.10 6.38 -3.50
C ALA A 18 -2.24 5.13 -3.62
N VAL A 19 -1.81 4.83 -4.84
CA VAL A 19 -0.87 3.78 -5.20
C VAL A 19 0.28 4.38 -6.01
N LEU A 20 1.22 3.56 -6.47
CA LEU A 20 2.32 4.03 -7.32
C LEU A 20 1.75 4.62 -8.62
N GLU A 21 2.06 5.89 -8.88
CA GLU A 21 1.61 6.65 -10.06
C GLU A 21 0.11 6.55 -10.33
N GLY A 22 -0.70 6.40 -9.28
CA GLY A 22 -2.12 6.15 -9.47
C GLY A 22 -2.99 6.17 -8.22
N VAL A 23 -4.24 5.75 -8.45
CA VAL A 23 -5.28 5.69 -7.43
C VAL A 23 -6.03 4.36 -7.53
N MET A 24 -6.27 3.76 -6.38
CA MET A 24 -7.24 2.69 -6.22
C MET A 24 -8.56 3.27 -5.68
N MET A 25 -9.68 2.90 -6.29
CA MET A 25 -11.02 3.19 -5.79
C MET A 25 -11.79 1.90 -5.52
N LYS A 26 -12.58 1.91 -4.46
CA LYS A 26 -13.39 0.76 -4.04
C LYS A 26 -14.82 1.20 -3.76
N SER A 27 -15.78 0.52 -4.38
CA SER A 27 -17.20 0.64 -4.09
C SER A 27 -17.82 -0.74 -3.90
N GLY A 28 -18.37 -1.00 -2.72
CA GLY A 28 -18.85 -2.36 -2.41
C GLY A 28 -17.75 -3.40 -2.47
N GLU A 29 -17.90 -4.36 -3.39
CA GLU A 29 -16.90 -5.41 -3.67
C GLU A 29 -16.00 -5.07 -4.86
N ARG A 30 -16.40 -4.10 -5.68
CA ARG A 30 -15.63 -3.65 -6.84
C ARG A 30 -14.42 -2.82 -6.41
N VAL A 31 -13.27 -3.14 -6.98
CA VAL A 31 -12.00 -2.44 -6.78
C VAL A 31 -11.45 -2.12 -8.17
N SER A 32 -11.11 -0.86 -8.39
CA SER A 32 -10.46 -0.39 -9.61
C SER A 32 -9.13 0.26 -9.26
N VAL A 33 -8.06 -0.10 -9.94
CA VAL A 33 -6.73 0.50 -9.83
C VAL A 33 -6.39 1.12 -11.16
N SER A 34 -6.16 2.43 -11.18
CA SER A 34 -5.71 3.15 -12.37
C SER A 34 -4.36 3.79 -12.10
N VAL A 35 -3.44 3.64 -13.05
CA VAL A 35 -2.10 4.24 -12.99
C VAL A 35 -1.77 4.95 -14.31
N ARG A 36 -0.92 5.96 -14.26
CA ARG A 36 -0.39 6.61 -15.45
C ARG A 36 1.02 6.09 -15.72
N ARG A 37 1.23 5.52 -16.90
CA ARG A 37 2.55 5.10 -17.40
C ARG A 37 3.39 6.31 -17.83
N GLU A 38 4.69 6.11 -18.01
CA GLU A 38 5.62 7.15 -18.49
C GLU A 38 5.29 7.65 -19.90
N ASP A 39 4.67 6.81 -20.73
CA ASP A 39 4.17 7.17 -22.07
C ASP A 39 2.91 8.05 -22.03
N GLY A 40 2.42 8.39 -20.83
CA GLY A 40 1.21 9.20 -20.62
C GLY A 40 -0.10 8.42 -20.65
N THR A 41 -0.10 7.14 -21.01
CA THR A 41 -1.31 6.30 -21.06
C THR A 41 -1.81 5.97 -19.65
N ILE A 42 -3.14 5.90 -19.48
CA ILE A 42 -3.75 5.47 -18.23
C ILE A 42 -4.15 4.00 -18.38
N LYS A 43 -3.56 3.14 -17.56
CA LYS A 43 -3.92 1.72 -17.47
C LYS A 43 -4.78 1.47 -16.25
N THR A 44 -5.81 0.64 -16.41
CA THR A 44 -6.77 0.34 -15.34
C THR A 44 -7.00 -1.16 -15.23
N LYS A 45 -6.95 -1.66 -13.98
CA LYS A 45 -7.27 -3.05 -13.65
C LYS A 45 -8.45 -3.08 -12.69
N ASN A 46 -9.52 -3.75 -13.10
CA ASN A 46 -10.68 -4.00 -12.27
C ASN A 46 -10.56 -5.36 -11.60
N SER A 47 -11.01 -5.46 -10.35
CA SER A 47 -11.03 -6.69 -9.56
C SER A 47 -12.17 -6.68 -8.56
N GLU A 48 -12.44 -7.82 -7.94
CA GLU A 48 -13.41 -7.95 -6.87
C GLU A 48 -12.73 -8.30 -5.56
N PHE A 49 -13.24 -7.73 -4.48
CA PHE A 49 -12.77 -7.99 -3.13
C PHE A 49 -13.95 -8.33 -2.22
N VAL A 50 -14.12 -9.61 -1.94
CA VAL A 50 -15.19 -10.13 -1.08
C VAL A 50 -14.70 -10.26 0.35
N SER A 51 -15.34 -9.54 1.29
CA SER A 51 -14.99 -9.58 2.71
C SER A 51 -15.32 -10.93 3.36
N VAL A 52 -14.39 -11.45 4.15
CA VAL A 52 -14.57 -12.67 4.96
C VAL A 52 -15.73 -12.54 5.96
N ARG A 53 -16.10 -11.32 6.34
CA ARG A 53 -17.27 -11.04 7.20
C ARG A 53 -18.59 -11.55 6.63
N LYS A 54 -18.68 -11.74 5.30
CA LYS A 54 -19.87 -12.34 4.67
C LYS A 54 -19.97 -13.83 4.97
N LYS A 55 -18.86 -14.52 5.18
CA LYS A 55 -18.78 -15.97 5.35
C LYS A 55 -19.08 -16.43 6.80
N CYS A 56 -18.78 -15.61 7.81
CA CYS A 56 -18.94 -16.01 9.22
C CYS A 56 -19.56 -14.88 10.07
N ALA A 57 -20.63 -15.22 10.80
CA ALA A 57 -21.35 -14.27 11.67
C ALA A 57 -20.46 -13.75 12.82
N PHE A 58 -19.52 -14.55 13.33
CA PHE A 58 -18.57 -14.15 14.36
C PHE A 58 -17.75 -12.92 13.96
N PHE A 59 -17.34 -12.81 12.70
CA PHE A 59 -16.59 -11.67 12.18
C PHE A 59 -17.42 -10.38 12.03
N ARG A 60 -18.73 -10.43 12.32
CA ARG A 60 -19.62 -9.25 12.33
C ARG A 60 -19.80 -8.64 13.71
N LEU A 61 -19.32 -9.31 14.77
CA LEU A 61 -19.42 -8.81 16.15
C LEU A 61 -18.66 -7.49 16.29
N PRO A 62 -19.17 -6.54 17.10
CA PRO A 62 -18.46 -5.30 17.41
C PRO A 62 -17.03 -5.59 17.87
N ILE A 63 -16.11 -4.67 17.59
CA ILE A 63 -14.67 -4.80 17.83
C ILE A 63 -14.02 -5.81 16.88
N ILE A 64 -14.50 -7.08 16.82
CA ILE A 64 -13.96 -8.13 15.94
C ILE A 64 -14.07 -7.70 14.48
N ARG A 65 -15.20 -7.15 14.06
CA ARG A 65 -15.39 -6.64 12.68
C ARG A 65 -14.40 -5.53 12.33
N GLY A 66 -13.97 -4.75 13.34
CA GLY A 66 -12.96 -3.71 13.15
C GLY A 66 -11.58 -4.28 12.87
N VAL A 67 -11.16 -5.28 13.65
CA VAL A 67 -9.89 -6.00 13.44
C VAL A 67 -9.88 -6.69 12.08
N VAL A 68 -10.96 -7.42 11.75
CA VAL A 68 -11.07 -8.11 10.45
C VAL A 68 -11.00 -7.10 9.30
N ASN A 69 -11.75 -5.99 9.39
CA ASN A 69 -11.71 -4.95 8.34
C ASN A 69 -10.32 -4.34 8.18
N PHE A 70 -9.61 -4.11 9.28
CA PHE A 70 -8.26 -3.56 9.24
C PHE A 70 -7.29 -4.51 8.51
N VAL A 71 -7.31 -5.80 8.86
CA VAL A 71 -6.49 -6.83 8.20
C VAL A 71 -6.86 -6.96 6.71
N GLU A 72 -8.15 -6.98 6.38
CA GLU A 72 -8.64 -7.02 4.99
C GLU A 72 -8.15 -5.81 4.18
N MET A 73 -8.20 -4.61 4.77
CA MET A 73 -7.73 -3.40 4.09
C MET A 73 -6.21 -3.39 3.93
N MET A 74 -5.43 -3.91 4.88
CA MET A 74 -3.99 -4.09 4.71
C MET A 74 -3.68 -5.05 3.56
N ILE A 75 -4.33 -6.20 3.51
CA ILE A 75 -4.15 -7.17 2.42
C ILE A 75 -4.51 -6.54 1.07
N LEU A 76 -5.64 -5.81 1.02
CA LEU A 76 -6.05 -5.11 -0.20
C LEU A 76 -5.02 -4.05 -0.61
N SER A 77 -4.49 -3.28 0.33
CA SER A 77 -3.48 -2.25 0.08
C SER A 77 -2.20 -2.85 -0.54
N PHE A 78 -1.70 -3.95 0.00
CA PHE A 78 -0.54 -4.65 -0.59
C PHE A 78 -0.84 -5.16 -2.01
N LYS A 79 -2.00 -5.79 -2.22
CA LYS A 79 -2.40 -6.28 -3.55
C LYS A 79 -2.55 -5.17 -4.59
N THR A 80 -3.04 -4.01 -4.17
CA THR A 80 -3.23 -2.88 -5.10
C THR A 80 -1.93 -2.13 -5.37
N LEU A 81 -0.99 -2.09 -4.42
CA LEU A 81 0.38 -1.62 -4.66
C LEU A 81 1.11 -2.53 -5.65
N ASP A 82 1.05 -3.84 -5.47
CA ASP A 82 1.60 -4.83 -6.40
C ASP A 82 0.97 -4.70 -7.79
N SER A 83 -0.37 -4.59 -7.86
CA SER A 83 -1.07 -4.35 -9.12
C SER A 83 -0.66 -3.04 -9.79
N SER A 84 -0.39 -1.97 -9.02
CA SER A 84 0.07 -0.70 -9.60
C SER A 84 1.47 -0.81 -10.18
N ALA A 85 2.39 -1.51 -9.51
CA ALA A 85 3.74 -1.77 -10.01
C ALA A 85 3.70 -2.57 -11.32
N SER A 86 2.87 -3.62 -11.36
CA SER A 86 2.66 -4.44 -12.56
C SER A 86 2.06 -3.65 -13.73
N LEU A 87 1.06 -2.78 -13.47
CA LEU A 87 0.46 -1.93 -14.49
C LEU A 87 1.43 -0.88 -15.05
N LEU A 88 2.38 -0.41 -14.24
CA LEU A 88 3.43 0.52 -14.68
C LEU A 88 4.47 -0.14 -15.58
N GLY A 89 4.48 -1.49 -15.68
CA GLY A 89 5.49 -2.22 -16.43
C GLY A 89 6.86 -2.14 -15.74
N ILE A 90 6.88 -1.96 -14.41
CA ILE A 90 8.09 -2.14 -13.62
C ILE A 90 8.35 -3.65 -13.59
N ASP A 91 8.63 -4.21 -14.77
CA ASP A 91 9.08 -5.57 -14.91
C ASP A 91 10.48 -5.64 -14.31
N GLU A 92 10.59 -6.38 -13.25
CA GLU A 92 11.86 -6.72 -12.65
C GLU A 92 12.69 -7.47 -13.67
N THR A 93 13.69 -6.81 -14.21
CA THR A 93 14.72 -7.50 -14.96
C THR A 93 15.40 -8.48 -14.01
N GLU A 94 14.99 -9.76 -14.08
CA GLU A 94 15.55 -10.81 -13.23
C GLU A 94 17.09 -10.75 -13.31
N THR A 95 17.73 -10.37 -12.22
CA THR A 95 19.18 -10.36 -12.11
C THR A 95 19.74 -11.77 -12.20
N LYS A 96 21.02 -11.93 -12.57
CA LYS A 96 21.68 -13.25 -12.60
C LYS A 96 21.60 -13.97 -11.24
N PHE A 97 21.62 -13.20 -10.14
CA PHE A 97 21.46 -13.70 -8.78
C PHE A 97 20.06 -14.22 -8.53
N GLU A 98 19.05 -13.55 -9.04
CA GLU A 98 17.62 -13.92 -8.96
C GLU A 98 17.33 -15.23 -9.71
N LYS A 99 17.84 -15.37 -10.93
CA LYS A 99 17.77 -16.64 -11.71
C LYS A 99 18.44 -17.80 -10.98
N TRP A 100 19.58 -17.54 -10.33
CA TRP A 100 20.27 -18.54 -9.53
C TRP A 100 19.45 -18.95 -8.28
N LEU A 101 18.86 -17.96 -7.56
CA LEU A 101 18.05 -18.21 -6.37
C LEU A 101 16.77 -18.97 -6.71
N LYS A 102 16.09 -18.58 -7.79
CA LYS A 102 14.90 -19.24 -8.32
C LYS A 102 15.19 -20.70 -8.72
N LYS A 103 16.35 -20.93 -9.33
CA LYS A 103 16.81 -22.28 -9.71
C LYS A 103 17.16 -23.15 -8.48
N LYS A 104 17.70 -22.57 -7.40
CA LYS A 104 18.16 -23.30 -6.21
C LYS A 104 17.06 -23.51 -5.16
N PHE A 105 16.17 -22.55 -4.97
CA PHE A 105 15.16 -22.55 -3.90
C PHE A 105 13.71 -22.55 -4.43
N GLY A 106 13.49 -22.49 -5.74
CA GLY A 106 12.15 -22.48 -6.35
C GLY A 106 11.31 -21.24 -6.02
N LYS A 107 11.95 -20.19 -5.47
CA LYS A 107 11.30 -18.93 -5.05
C LYS A 107 12.03 -17.75 -5.68
N SER A 108 11.29 -16.71 -6.02
CA SER A 108 11.87 -15.42 -6.40
C SER A 108 12.55 -14.77 -5.18
N ILE A 109 13.56 -13.93 -5.43
CA ILE A 109 14.20 -13.14 -4.36
C ILE A 109 13.18 -12.27 -3.62
N LEU A 110 12.17 -11.79 -4.31
CA LEU A 110 11.08 -10.99 -3.75
C LEU A 110 10.17 -11.77 -2.82
N ASP A 111 9.89 -13.05 -3.13
CA ASP A 111 9.11 -13.92 -2.25
C ASP A 111 9.75 -14.07 -0.85
N VAL A 112 11.06 -13.85 -0.77
CA VAL A 112 11.83 -13.91 0.48
C VAL A 112 12.06 -12.52 1.06
N LEU A 113 12.37 -11.54 0.22
CA LEU A 113 12.72 -10.18 0.64
C LEU A 113 11.50 -9.42 1.17
N ILE A 114 10.33 -9.56 0.55
CA ILE A 114 9.10 -8.88 0.97
C ILE A 114 8.71 -9.24 2.41
N PRO A 115 8.57 -10.52 2.80
CA PRO A 115 8.24 -10.86 4.18
C PRO A 115 9.35 -10.46 5.19
N ILE A 116 10.62 -10.56 4.81
CA ILE A 116 11.73 -10.10 5.67
C ILE A 116 11.65 -8.59 5.88
N SER A 117 11.46 -7.82 4.82
CA SER A 117 11.31 -6.36 4.91
C SER A 117 10.08 -5.96 5.73
N ALA A 118 8.97 -6.68 5.59
CA ALA A 118 7.77 -6.46 6.38
C ALA A 118 8.02 -6.71 7.88
N VAL A 119 8.67 -7.82 8.24
CA VAL A 119 9.03 -8.12 9.63
C VAL A 119 9.99 -7.07 10.20
N LEU A 120 11.01 -6.68 9.43
CA LEU A 120 11.97 -5.65 9.83
C LEU A 120 11.28 -4.29 10.00
N GLY A 121 10.37 -3.92 9.09
CA GLY A 121 9.57 -2.70 9.17
C GLY A 121 8.68 -2.66 10.42
N VAL A 122 8.00 -3.77 10.74
CA VAL A 122 7.19 -3.89 11.96
C VAL A 122 8.08 -3.80 13.21
N ALA A 123 9.23 -4.47 13.24
CA ALA A 123 10.17 -4.41 14.36
C ALA A 123 10.68 -2.99 14.58
N LEU A 124 11.04 -2.28 13.50
CA LEU A 124 11.48 -0.90 13.54
C LEU A 124 10.36 0.04 14.03
N ALA A 125 9.14 -0.15 13.57
CA ALA A 125 7.98 0.61 14.02
C ALA A 125 7.73 0.42 15.53
N LEU A 126 7.78 -0.81 16.04
CA LEU A 126 7.66 -1.10 17.47
C LEU A 126 8.79 -0.45 18.27
N LEU A 127 10.02 -0.47 17.77
CA LEU A 127 11.16 0.17 18.40
C LEU A 127 10.97 1.70 18.48
N ILE A 128 10.59 2.34 17.40
CA ILE A 128 10.43 3.79 17.32
C ILE A 128 9.21 4.27 18.10
N PHE A 129 8.05 3.59 17.95
CA PHE A 129 6.78 4.08 18.51
C PHE A 129 6.42 3.52 19.88
N MET A 130 7.03 2.43 20.34
CA MET A 130 6.77 1.85 21.64
C MET A 130 7.98 1.85 22.55
N TYR A 131 9.14 1.41 22.08
CA TYR A 131 10.31 1.26 22.93
C TYR A 131 11.02 2.60 23.18
N LEU A 132 11.23 3.42 22.16
CA LEU A 132 11.94 4.70 22.27
C LEU A 132 11.24 5.70 23.21
N PRO A 133 9.92 5.93 23.16
CA PRO A 133 9.22 6.77 24.13
C PRO A 133 9.34 6.24 25.57
N ALA A 134 9.21 4.92 25.76
CA ALA A 134 9.36 4.29 27.08
C ALA A 134 10.80 4.40 27.64
N LEU A 135 11.81 4.31 26.77
CA LEU A 135 13.21 4.51 27.14
C LEU A 135 13.47 5.95 27.56
N ALA A 136 13.04 6.90 26.74
CA ALA A 136 13.25 8.33 27.00
C ALA A 136 12.54 8.79 28.30
N THR A 137 11.33 8.31 28.54
CA THR A 137 10.59 8.61 29.78
C THR A 137 11.31 8.08 31.01
N SER A 138 11.86 6.85 30.92
CA SER A 138 12.67 6.29 32.01
C SER A 138 13.99 7.07 32.22
N GLY A 139 14.56 7.65 31.17
CA GLY A 139 15.68 8.59 31.29
C GLY A 139 15.29 9.88 32.06
N ILE A 140 14.13 10.45 31.73
CA ILE A 140 13.59 11.64 32.42
C ILE A 140 13.34 11.32 33.89
N GLU A 141 12.79 10.17 34.26
CA GLU A 141 12.60 9.73 35.63
C GLU A 141 13.93 9.71 36.43
N LYS A 142 14.97 9.11 35.80
CA LYS A 142 16.30 9.06 36.42
C LYS A 142 16.90 10.44 36.63
N LEU A 143 16.75 11.36 35.68
CA LEU A 143 17.23 12.73 35.76
C LEU A 143 16.45 13.55 36.79
N ALA A 144 15.13 13.34 36.87
CA ALA A 144 14.25 14.03 37.83
C ALA A 144 14.40 13.49 39.26
N GLY A 145 15.05 12.34 39.46
CA GLY A 145 15.23 11.70 40.77
C GLY A 145 13.92 11.27 41.45
N ARG A 146 12.82 11.20 40.73
CA ARG A 146 11.48 10.84 41.23
C ARG A 146 10.67 10.06 40.22
N ASP A 147 9.75 9.23 40.69
CA ASP A 147 8.76 8.57 39.86
C ASP A 147 7.77 9.60 39.30
N LEU A 148 7.50 9.53 38.00
CA LEU A 148 6.55 10.40 37.32
C LEU A 148 5.10 9.91 37.45
N GLY A 149 4.87 8.70 37.96
CA GLY A 149 3.54 8.16 38.17
C GLY A 149 2.69 8.21 36.89
N VAL A 150 1.47 8.78 36.99
CA VAL A 150 0.54 8.90 35.86
C VAL A 150 1.10 9.79 34.74
N PHE A 151 1.94 10.78 35.05
CA PHE A 151 2.56 11.66 34.06
C PHE A 151 3.48 10.93 33.11
N LYS A 152 4.03 9.79 33.51
CA LYS A 152 4.84 8.93 32.63
C LYS A 152 4.10 8.53 31.34
N GLY A 153 2.86 8.05 31.47
CA GLY A 153 2.03 7.68 30.33
C GLY A 153 1.66 8.86 29.44
N ILE A 154 1.43 10.03 30.03
CA ILE A 154 1.12 11.27 29.30
C ILE A 154 2.34 11.71 28.47
N ILE A 155 3.54 11.73 29.10
CA ILE A 155 4.79 12.08 28.42
C ILE A 155 5.08 11.10 27.29
N GLU A 156 4.96 9.78 27.52
CA GLU A 156 5.08 8.78 26.46
C GLU A 156 4.09 9.04 25.31
N GLY A 157 2.86 9.45 25.63
CA GLY A 157 1.82 9.78 24.66
C GLY A 157 2.19 10.97 23.79
N ILE A 158 2.62 12.07 24.42
CA ILE A 158 3.05 13.29 23.71
C ILE A 158 4.25 12.97 22.81
N MET A 159 5.22 12.20 23.31
CA MET A 159 6.37 11.79 22.51
C MET A 159 5.98 10.95 21.29
N LYS A 160 5.02 10.02 21.42
CA LYS A 160 4.52 9.23 20.29
C LYS A 160 3.91 10.11 19.20
N ILE A 161 3.11 11.11 19.61
CA ILE A 161 2.51 12.06 18.68
C ILE A 161 3.60 12.88 17.98
N ALA A 162 4.58 13.39 18.74
CA ALA A 162 5.69 14.16 18.19
C ALA A 162 6.53 13.35 17.21
N ILE A 163 6.89 12.11 17.56
CA ILE A 163 7.62 11.18 16.71
C ILE A 163 6.82 10.88 15.43
N PHE A 164 5.51 10.65 15.55
CA PHE A 164 4.64 10.37 14.41
C PHE A 164 4.57 11.56 13.44
N ILE A 165 4.39 12.78 13.96
CA ILE A 165 4.36 13.99 13.13
C ILE A 165 5.73 14.22 12.48
N ALA A 166 6.82 14.05 13.22
CA ALA A 166 8.18 14.18 12.70
C ALA A 166 8.45 13.16 11.58
N TYR A 167 8.10 11.90 11.81
CA TYR A 167 8.24 10.81 10.83
C TYR A 167 7.48 11.11 9.53
N ILE A 168 6.18 11.42 9.62
CA ILE A 168 5.36 11.73 8.44
C ILE A 168 5.88 12.97 7.71
N SER A 169 6.30 14.00 8.46
CA SER A 169 6.87 15.22 7.88
C SER A 169 8.17 14.92 7.12
N LEU A 170 9.06 14.11 7.71
CA LEU A 170 10.31 13.73 7.09
C LEU A 170 10.08 12.89 5.81
N VAL A 171 9.22 11.88 5.89
CA VAL A 171 8.88 11.01 4.75
C VAL A 171 8.21 11.82 3.63
N SER A 172 7.41 12.85 3.96
CA SER A 172 6.76 13.72 2.97
C SER A 172 7.73 14.58 2.13
N LEU A 173 9.01 14.63 2.52
CA LEU A 173 10.06 15.32 1.75
C LEU A 173 10.62 14.45 0.61
N MET A 174 10.45 13.13 0.68
CA MET A 174 10.88 12.21 -0.37
C MET A 174 10.01 12.43 -1.64
N PRO A 175 10.64 12.57 -2.84
CA PRO A 175 9.91 12.88 -4.07
C PRO A 175 8.79 11.89 -4.37
N ASP A 176 9.05 10.58 -4.25
CA ASP A 176 8.09 9.52 -4.58
C ASP A 176 6.88 9.52 -3.62
N ILE A 177 7.14 9.77 -2.32
CA ILE A 177 6.08 9.88 -1.31
C ILE A 177 5.29 11.17 -1.49
N ARG A 178 5.97 12.27 -1.85
CA ARG A 178 5.30 13.51 -2.18
C ARG A 178 4.33 13.33 -3.34
N ARG A 179 4.75 12.62 -4.39
CA ARG A 179 3.93 12.32 -5.56
C ARG A 179 2.73 11.41 -5.19
N THR A 180 2.96 10.39 -4.36
CA THR A 180 1.88 9.58 -3.79
C THR A 180 0.88 10.44 -3.00
N PHE A 181 1.33 11.47 -2.27
CA PHE A 181 0.44 12.38 -1.54
C PHE A 181 -0.33 13.34 -2.48
N GLU A 182 0.15 13.61 -3.68
CA GLU A 182 -0.59 14.32 -4.72
C GLU A 182 -1.73 13.43 -5.26
N TYR A 183 -1.48 12.17 -5.56
CA TYR A 183 -2.52 11.19 -5.92
C TYR A 183 -3.57 11.00 -4.79
N HIS A 184 -3.15 11.04 -3.54
CA HIS A 184 -4.07 11.02 -2.39
C HIS A 184 -4.96 12.28 -2.36
N GLY A 185 -4.41 13.43 -2.74
CA GLY A 185 -5.19 14.64 -2.94
C GLY A 185 -6.20 14.51 -4.09
N ALA A 186 -5.81 13.87 -5.20
CA ALA A 186 -6.67 13.60 -6.34
C ALA A 186 -7.83 12.65 -5.98
N GLU A 187 -7.55 11.60 -5.23
CA GLU A 187 -8.55 10.69 -4.67
C GLU A 187 -9.62 11.45 -3.89
N HIS A 188 -9.22 12.22 -2.87
CA HIS A 188 -10.14 12.97 -2.03
C HIS A 188 -11.01 13.97 -2.82
N LYS A 189 -10.39 14.73 -3.73
CA LYS A 189 -11.09 15.70 -4.56
C LYS A 189 -12.10 15.03 -5.48
N SER A 190 -11.77 13.88 -6.06
CA SER A 190 -12.68 13.11 -6.92
C SER A 190 -13.87 12.56 -6.15
N ILE A 191 -13.65 12.03 -4.94
CA ILE A 191 -14.72 11.55 -4.07
C ILE A 191 -15.64 12.72 -3.68
N PHE A 192 -15.11 13.89 -3.30
CA PHE A 192 -15.95 15.05 -2.98
C PHE A 192 -16.76 15.55 -4.18
N CYS A 193 -16.20 15.54 -5.38
CA CYS A 193 -16.89 15.90 -6.61
C CYS A 193 -18.10 14.98 -6.83
N TYR A 194 -17.88 13.67 -6.70
CA TYR A 194 -18.91 12.64 -6.81
C TYR A 194 -20.01 12.79 -5.74
N GLU A 195 -19.63 12.97 -4.47
CA GLU A 195 -20.58 13.15 -3.36
C GLU A 195 -21.47 14.40 -3.51
N LYS A 196 -20.94 15.44 -4.15
CA LYS A 196 -21.68 16.65 -4.50
C LYS A 196 -22.51 16.50 -5.77
N LYS A 197 -22.46 15.35 -6.44
CA LYS A 197 -23.15 15.08 -7.70
C LYS A 197 -22.78 16.06 -8.82
N LEU A 198 -21.53 16.53 -8.82
CA LEU A 198 -21.00 17.35 -9.90
C LEU A 198 -20.46 16.43 -11.02
N PRO A 199 -20.51 16.89 -12.28
CA PRO A 199 -19.85 16.18 -13.36
C PRO A 199 -18.36 15.93 -13.03
N LEU A 200 -17.91 14.70 -13.24
CA LEU A 200 -16.51 14.30 -12.97
C LEU A 200 -15.60 14.79 -14.09
N THR A 201 -15.35 16.10 -14.12
CA THR A 201 -14.38 16.77 -15.00
C THR A 201 -13.20 17.23 -14.17
N VAL A 202 -12.05 17.43 -14.84
CA VAL A 202 -10.81 17.88 -14.17
C VAL A 202 -11.05 19.21 -13.43
N GLU A 203 -11.79 20.15 -14.05
CA GLU A 203 -12.09 21.47 -13.47
C GLU A 203 -12.91 21.35 -12.20
N ASN A 204 -14.00 20.56 -12.25
CA ASN A 204 -14.89 20.36 -11.10
C ASN A 204 -14.18 19.65 -9.95
N VAL A 205 -13.34 18.66 -10.26
CA VAL A 205 -12.54 17.93 -9.27
C VAL A 205 -11.47 18.84 -8.67
N LYS A 206 -10.76 19.58 -9.50
CA LYS A 206 -9.72 20.55 -9.06
C LYS A 206 -10.27 21.58 -8.07
N ALA A 207 -11.53 22.02 -8.25
CA ALA A 207 -12.20 22.98 -7.37
C ALA A 207 -12.58 22.38 -5.98
N GLN A 208 -12.48 21.07 -5.78
CA GLN A 208 -12.84 20.45 -4.50
C GLN A 208 -11.72 20.55 -3.46
N ARG A 209 -12.11 20.32 -2.18
CA ARG A 209 -11.18 20.22 -1.06
C ARG A 209 -10.44 18.91 -1.07
N ARG A 210 -9.17 18.89 -0.61
CA ARG A 210 -8.35 17.67 -0.44
C ARG A 210 -8.45 17.04 0.96
N PHE A 211 -9.08 17.69 1.94
CA PHE A 211 -9.19 17.18 3.31
C PHE A 211 -10.51 16.45 3.49
N HIS A 212 -10.46 15.12 3.59
CA HIS A 212 -11.65 14.28 3.66
C HIS A 212 -11.83 13.67 5.05
N PRO A 213 -12.99 13.83 5.74
CA PRO A 213 -13.17 13.37 7.12
C PRO A 213 -13.18 11.85 7.28
N ARG A 214 -13.47 11.10 6.22
CA ARG A 214 -13.53 9.63 6.23
C ARG A 214 -12.22 8.97 5.76
N CYS A 215 -11.13 9.72 5.68
CA CYS A 215 -9.84 9.21 5.26
C CYS A 215 -9.20 8.31 6.33
N GLY A 216 -8.50 7.27 5.87
CA GLY A 216 -7.75 6.36 6.73
C GLY A 216 -6.67 7.02 7.59
N THR A 217 -6.09 8.16 7.14
CA THR A 217 -5.11 8.92 7.95
C THR A 217 -5.72 9.54 9.19
N SER A 218 -7.00 9.98 9.14
CA SER A 218 -7.75 10.41 10.32
C SER A 218 -7.95 9.26 11.31
N PHE A 219 -8.19 8.06 10.80
CA PHE A 219 -8.30 6.86 11.61
C PHE A 219 -6.99 6.54 12.34
N MET A 220 -5.84 6.66 11.69
CA MET A 220 -4.53 6.44 12.34
C MET A 220 -4.33 7.34 13.56
N PHE A 221 -4.72 8.61 13.47
CA PHE A 221 -4.61 9.53 14.61
C PHE A 221 -5.52 9.12 15.77
N VAL A 222 -6.76 8.73 15.48
CA VAL A 222 -7.70 8.20 16.49
C VAL A 222 -7.09 6.97 17.17
N MET A 223 -6.43 6.10 16.41
CA MET A 223 -5.74 4.91 16.94
C MET A 223 -4.60 5.29 17.90
N ILE A 224 -3.83 6.32 17.58
CA ILE A 224 -2.73 6.80 18.43
C ILE A 224 -3.31 7.31 19.76
N ILE A 225 -4.32 8.18 19.72
CA ILE A 225 -4.98 8.72 20.93
C ILE A 225 -5.56 7.59 21.78
N LEU A 226 -6.31 6.68 21.17
CA LEU A 226 -6.91 5.54 21.88
C LEU A 226 -5.84 4.63 22.49
N GLY A 227 -4.76 4.37 21.75
CA GLY A 227 -3.61 3.60 22.24
C GLY A 227 -2.89 4.28 23.41
N ILE A 228 -2.85 5.62 23.44
CA ILE A 228 -2.34 6.38 24.60
C ILE A 228 -3.27 6.20 25.80
N ILE A 229 -4.58 6.41 25.61
CA ILE A 229 -5.57 6.27 26.67
C ILE A 229 -5.55 4.87 27.30
N ILE A 230 -5.61 3.82 26.47
CA ILE A 230 -5.52 2.43 26.94
C ILE A 230 -4.17 2.17 27.61
N GLY A 231 -3.10 2.74 27.05
CA GLY A 231 -1.75 2.60 27.56
C GLY A 231 -1.56 3.19 28.98
N LEU A 232 -2.38 4.17 29.41
CA LEU A 232 -2.35 4.72 30.76
C LEU A 232 -2.75 3.69 31.84
N PHE A 233 -3.56 2.70 31.48
CA PHE A 233 -3.99 1.64 32.38
C PHE A 233 -2.98 0.48 32.49
N ILE A 234 -1.91 0.50 31.66
CA ILE A 234 -0.87 -0.53 31.63
C ILE A 234 0.35 -0.03 32.42
N THR A 235 0.36 -0.33 33.73
CA THR A 235 1.33 0.25 34.70
C THR A 235 2.38 -0.74 35.19
N TRP A 236 2.74 -1.76 34.39
CA TRP A 236 3.75 -2.75 34.76
C TRP A 236 5.15 -2.11 34.91
N ASP A 237 5.85 -2.44 35.99
CA ASP A 237 7.20 -1.91 36.27
C ASP A 237 8.24 -2.42 35.26
N ASN A 238 8.13 -3.69 34.89
CA ASN A 238 9.01 -4.25 33.89
C ASN A 238 8.68 -3.70 32.50
N ARG A 239 9.67 -3.00 31.88
CA ARG A 239 9.53 -2.35 30.58
C ARG A 239 9.13 -3.30 29.46
N LEU A 240 9.74 -4.49 29.39
CA LEU A 240 9.43 -5.47 28.35
C LEU A 240 8.00 -5.99 28.48
N VAL A 241 7.58 -6.33 29.73
CA VAL A 241 6.21 -6.77 30.00
C VAL A 241 5.21 -5.67 29.62
N ARG A 242 5.49 -4.42 29.98
CA ARG A 242 4.65 -3.26 29.62
C ARG A 242 4.51 -3.08 28.10
N VAL A 243 5.60 -3.20 27.34
CA VAL A 243 5.57 -3.13 25.86
C VAL A 243 4.78 -4.29 25.30
N LEU A 244 4.99 -5.51 25.81
CA LEU A 244 4.25 -6.69 25.37
C LEU A 244 2.74 -6.55 25.62
N CYS A 245 2.34 -6.08 26.80
CA CYS A 245 0.94 -5.80 27.12
C CYS A 245 0.34 -4.76 26.15
N LYS A 246 1.08 -3.69 25.84
CA LYS A 246 0.64 -2.68 24.85
C LYS A 246 0.47 -3.30 23.45
N ILE A 247 1.34 -4.23 23.05
CA ILE A 247 1.19 -4.96 21.78
C ILE A 247 -0.06 -5.84 21.79
N LEU A 248 -0.29 -6.57 22.86
CA LEU A 248 -1.47 -7.43 23.00
C LEU A 248 -2.80 -6.65 23.02
N THR A 249 -2.77 -5.37 23.38
CA THR A 249 -3.96 -4.50 23.33
C THR A 249 -4.21 -3.90 21.94
N LEU A 250 -3.29 -4.00 20.97
CA LEU A 250 -3.47 -3.45 19.62
C LEU A 250 -4.76 -3.90 18.93
N PRO A 251 -5.15 -5.19 18.94
CA PRO A 251 -6.42 -5.60 18.34
C PRO A 251 -7.63 -4.91 18.96
N LEU A 252 -7.61 -4.72 20.29
CA LEU A 252 -8.66 -4.00 21.00
C LEU A 252 -8.71 -2.53 20.58
N VAL A 253 -7.56 -1.85 20.52
CA VAL A 253 -7.44 -0.47 20.05
C VAL A 253 -7.99 -0.33 18.63
N VAL A 254 -7.60 -1.23 17.72
CA VAL A 254 -8.09 -1.26 16.33
C VAL A 254 -9.60 -1.45 16.28
N GLY A 255 -10.12 -2.41 17.04
CA GLY A 255 -11.55 -2.69 17.08
C GLY A 255 -12.38 -1.53 17.59
N ILE A 256 -11.98 -0.92 18.71
CA ILE A 256 -12.67 0.26 19.28
C ILE A 256 -12.54 1.46 18.34
N GLY A 257 -11.36 1.72 17.79
CA GLY A 257 -11.14 2.81 16.83
C GLY A 257 -12.01 2.68 15.58
N TYR A 258 -12.20 1.46 15.08
CA TYR A 258 -13.10 1.20 13.96
C TYR A 258 -14.56 1.50 14.32
N GLU A 259 -15.03 1.06 15.49
CA GLU A 259 -16.39 1.37 15.96
C GLU A 259 -16.60 2.88 16.10
N PHE A 260 -15.60 3.59 16.62
CA PHE A 260 -15.62 5.05 16.69
C PHE A 260 -15.70 5.69 15.29
N LEU A 261 -14.92 5.20 14.33
CA LEU A 261 -14.98 5.69 12.95
C LEU A 261 -16.36 5.49 12.33
N MET A 262 -16.94 4.31 12.52
CA MET A 262 -18.30 3.99 12.04
C MET A 262 -19.38 4.84 12.71
N PHE A 263 -19.19 5.15 14.00
CA PHE A 263 -20.07 6.06 14.73
C PHE A 263 -19.94 7.49 14.21
N SER A 264 -18.72 7.99 14.05
CA SER A 264 -18.42 9.32 13.53
C SER A 264 -18.96 9.55 12.12
N ALA A 265 -18.89 8.51 11.25
CA ALA A 265 -19.46 8.58 9.90
C ALA A 265 -20.98 8.74 9.85
N LYS A 266 -21.69 8.34 10.93
CA LYS A 266 -23.14 8.41 11.03
C LYS A 266 -23.66 9.65 11.77
N HIS A 267 -22.82 10.28 12.58
CA HIS A 267 -23.21 11.36 13.48
C HIS A 267 -22.34 12.59 13.24
N ASP A 268 -22.91 13.61 12.63
CA ASP A 268 -22.26 14.90 12.43
C ASP A 268 -22.55 15.83 13.62
N ASN A 269 -21.86 15.62 14.73
CA ASN A 269 -22.00 16.45 15.95
C ASN A 269 -20.64 17.08 16.33
N ILE A 270 -20.68 18.01 17.30
CA ILE A 270 -19.49 18.74 17.75
C ILE A 270 -18.39 17.79 18.27
N VAL A 271 -18.78 16.72 18.95
CA VAL A 271 -17.85 15.74 19.54
C VAL A 271 -17.07 15.00 18.45
N THR A 272 -17.79 14.50 17.41
CA THR A 272 -17.13 13.82 16.29
C THR A 272 -16.23 14.78 15.51
N LYS A 273 -16.63 16.03 15.32
CA LYS A 273 -15.80 17.07 14.67
C LYS A 273 -14.52 17.36 15.44
N VAL A 274 -14.60 17.52 16.75
CA VAL A 274 -13.42 17.78 17.61
C VAL A 274 -12.46 16.59 17.59
N LEU A 275 -12.98 15.37 17.71
CA LEU A 275 -12.15 14.17 17.75
C LEU A 275 -11.53 13.81 16.38
N THR A 276 -12.15 14.19 15.28
CA THR A 276 -11.58 13.96 13.93
C THR A 276 -10.72 15.13 13.43
N ALA A 277 -10.81 16.32 14.03
CA ALA A 277 -10.07 17.51 13.62
C ALA A 277 -8.53 17.31 13.56
N PRO A 278 -7.88 16.64 14.54
CA PRO A 278 -6.44 16.40 14.44
C PRO A 278 -6.06 15.52 13.26
N GLY A 279 -6.92 14.54 12.91
CA GLY A 279 -6.76 13.73 11.70
C GLY A 279 -6.79 14.58 10.42
N LEU A 280 -7.70 15.57 10.34
CA LEU A 280 -7.75 16.51 9.22
C LEU A 280 -6.49 17.40 9.16
N TRP A 281 -5.88 17.73 10.29
CA TRP A 281 -4.64 18.50 10.30
C TRP A 281 -3.47 17.69 9.72
N ILE A 282 -3.38 16.39 10.03
CA ILE A 282 -2.35 15.52 9.48
C ILE A 282 -2.49 15.42 7.95
N GLN A 283 -3.70 15.48 7.40
CA GLN A 283 -3.91 15.48 5.95
C GLN A 283 -3.26 16.69 5.26
N ARG A 284 -2.91 17.76 5.96
CA ARG A 284 -2.10 18.86 5.38
C ARG A 284 -0.70 18.39 4.97
N ILE A 285 -0.19 17.34 5.62
CA ILE A 285 1.11 16.74 5.32
C ILE A 285 0.92 15.56 4.35
N THR A 286 -0.07 14.71 4.59
CA THR A 286 -0.29 13.44 3.86
C THR A 286 -1.11 13.58 2.58
N THR A 287 -1.58 14.79 2.25
CA THR A 287 -2.20 15.10 0.95
C THR A 287 -1.56 16.35 0.36
N ARG A 288 -1.38 16.37 -0.96
CA ARG A 288 -0.87 17.52 -1.71
C ARG A 288 -1.85 17.91 -2.80
N GLU A 289 -1.66 19.10 -3.40
CA GLU A 289 -2.45 19.52 -4.54
C GLU A 289 -2.05 18.71 -5.77
N PRO A 290 -3.00 17.95 -6.38
CA PRO A 290 -2.74 17.20 -7.57
C PRO A 290 -2.71 18.09 -8.82
N ASP A 291 -1.96 17.67 -9.83
CA ASP A 291 -2.04 18.22 -11.16
C ASP A 291 -3.24 17.66 -11.96
N ALA A 292 -3.48 18.18 -13.16
CA ALA A 292 -4.59 17.76 -14.01
C ALA A 292 -4.47 16.28 -14.42
N SER A 293 -3.25 15.82 -14.69
CA SER A 293 -2.99 14.45 -15.12
C SER A 293 -3.27 13.42 -14.03
N GLN A 294 -2.99 13.75 -12.78
CA GLN A 294 -3.28 12.91 -11.61
C GLN A 294 -4.79 12.86 -11.31
N ILE A 295 -5.49 13.99 -11.55
CA ILE A 295 -6.95 14.05 -11.42
C ILE A 295 -7.65 13.14 -12.45
N GLU A 296 -7.17 13.11 -13.69
CA GLU A 296 -7.70 12.21 -14.73
C GLU A 296 -7.63 10.73 -14.31
N VAL A 297 -6.50 10.30 -13.74
CA VAL A 297 -6.32 8.94 -13.22
C VAL A 297 -7.32 8.63 -12.11
N ALA A 298 -7.51 9.58 -11.18
CA ALA A 298 -8.45 9.40 -10.08
C ALA A 298 -9.91 9.35 -10.56
N ILE A 299 -10.29 10.17 -11.55
CA ILE A 299 -11.62 10.14 -12.19
C ILE A 299 -11.85 8.79 -12.86
N ARG A 300 -10.87 8.29 -13.64
CA ARG A 300 -10.99 7.01 -14.34
C ARG A 300 -11.16 5.84 -13.35
N SER A 301 -10.34 5.79 -12.30
CA SER A 301 -10.46 4.78 -11.24
C SER A 301 -11.83 4.84 -10.55
N LEU A 302 -12.33 6.04 -10.25
CA LEU A 302 -13.62 6.25 -9.60
C LEU A 302 -14.79 5.76 -10.46
N LYS A 303 -14.81 6.12 -11.75
CA LYS A 303 -15.84 5.68 -12.69
C LYS A 303 -15.85 4.16 -12.86
N CYS A 304 -14.68 3.53 -13.00
CA CYS A 304 -14.56 2.07 -13.12
C CYS A 304 -14.93 1.32 -11.83
N ALA A 305 -14.84 1.95 -10.67
CA ALA A 305 -15.33 1.39 -9.41
C ALA A 305 -16.87 1.45 -9.28
N LEU A 306 -17.53 2.21 -10.15
CA LEU A 306 -18.98 2.45 -10.17
C LEU A 306 -19.60 2.06 -11.53
N PRO A 307 -19.52 0.80 -11.95
CA PRO A 307 -19.96 0.37 -13.29
C PRO A 307 -21.46 0.59 -13.54
N ASP A 308 -22.28 0.55 -12.49
CA ASP A 308 -23.73 0.79 -12.61
C ASP A 308 -24.06 2.27 -12.95
N GLU A 309 -23.18 3.20 -12.56
CA GLU A 309 -23.35 4.64 -12.84
C GLU A 309 -22.55 5.07 -14.10
N PHE A 310 -21.44 4.39 -14.40
CA PHE A 310 -20.53 4.69 -15.52
C PHE A 310 -20.20 3.45 -16.35
N PRO A 311 -21.21 2.80 -16.99
CA PRO A 311 -20.99 1.57 -17.74
C PRO A 311 -20.09 1.77 -18.96
N GLU A 312 -20.14 2.94 -19.60
CA GLU A 312 -19.33 3.27 -20.79
C GLU A 312 -17.83 3.23 -20.48
N GLU A 313 -17.40 3.85 -19.37
CA GLU A 313 -15.99 3.87 -18.96
C GLU A 313 -15.47 2.47 -18.63
N THR A 314 -16.30 1.66 -17.98
CA THR A 314 -15.97 0.26 -17.67
C THR A 314 -15.79 -0.57 -18.94
N ALA A 315 -16.69 -0.40 -19.92
CA ALA A 315 -16.60 -1.09 -21.20
C ALA A 315 -15.34 -0.68 -22.01
N ILE A 316 -14.99 0.61 -22.01
CA ILE A 316 -13.76 1.11 -22.66
C ILE A 316 -12.53 0.41 -22.05
N VAL A 317 -12.42 0.38 -20.73
CA VAL A 317 -11.29 -0.24 -20.02
C VAL A 317 -11.22 -1.74 -20.27
N GLU A 318 -12.35 -2.43 -20.30
CA GLU A 318 -12.40 -3.86 -20.59
C GLU A 318 -11.96 -4.16 -22.03
N ALA A 319 -12.34 -3.32 -22.99
CA ALA A 319 -11.90 -3.42 -24.38
C ALA A 319 -10.38 -3.14 -24.52
N GLU A 320 -9.86 -2.10 -23.86
CA GLU A 320 -8.42 -1.79 -23.84
C GLU A 320 -7.59 -2.95 -23.27
N ASN A 321 -8.05 -3.54 -22.17
CA ASN A 321 -7.38 -4.70 -21.55
C ASN A 321 -7.46 -5.98 -22.40
N ALA A 322 -8.53 -6.17 -23.16
CA ALA A 322 -8.68 -7.28 -24.08
C ALA A 322 -7.74 -7.14 -25.29
N ALA A 323 -7.64 -5.94 -25.86
CA ALA A 323 -6.73 -5.63 -26.97
C ALA A 323 -5.26 -5.84 -26.58
N GLU A 324 -4.85 -5.39 -25.39
CA GLU A 324 -3.47 -5.58 -24.89
C GLU A 324 -3.12 -7.06 -24.71
N LYS A 325 -4.06 -7.87 -24.21
CA LYS A 325 -3.86 -9.32 -24.09
C LYS A 325 -3.73 -10.02 -25.45
N ALA A 326 -4.46 -9.59 -26.47
CA ALA A 326 -4.38 -10.12 -27.81
C ALA A 326 -3.01 -9.82 -28.44
N ASP A 327 -2.51 -8.57 -28.33
CA ASP A 327 -1.20 -8.16 -28.85
C ASP A 327 -0.02 -8.91 -28.19
N VAL A 328 -0.13 -9.19 -26.88
CA VAL A 328 0.87 -10.00 -26.16
C VAL A 328 0.85 -11.46 -26.60
N SER A 329 -0.32 -12.04 -26.89
CA SER A 329 -0.44 -13.43 -27.35
C SER A 329 0.11 -13.61 -28.78
N GLU A 330 -0.13 -12.65 -29.67
CA GLU A 330 0.42 -12.69 -31.04
C GLU A 330 1.95 -12.56 -31.07
N LYS A 331 2.52 -11.72 -30.18
CA LYS A 331 3.99 -11.58 -30.04
C LYS A 331 4.66 -12.83 -29.46
N SER A 332 3.97 -13.62 -28.64
CA SER A 332 4.50 -14.86 -28.08
C SER A 332 4.48 -16.03 -29.08
N ASP A 333 3.53 -16.06 -29.99
CA ASP A 333 3.44 -17.10 -31.04
C ASP A 333 4.36 -16.83 -32.25
N GLY A 334 4.69 -15.55 -32.51
CA GLY A 334 5.57 -15.16 -33.59
C GLY A 334 7.05 -15.51 -33.39
N THR A 335 7.48 -15.89 -32.17
CA THR A 335 8.89 -16.18 -31.85
C THR A 335 9.27 -17.65 -31.97
N SER A 336 8.32 -18.55 -32.36
CA SER A 336 8.54 -19.99 -32.43
C SER A 336 8.64 -20.56 -33.86
N SER A 337 8.69 -19.72 -34.91
CA SER A 337 8.68 -20.21 -36.30
C SER A 337 9.82 -19.72 -37.19
N GLU A 338 11.04 -19.56 -36.67
CA GLU A 338 12.25 -19.45 -37.47
C GLU A 338 13.27 -20.48 -37.04
N ASN A 339 13.11 -21.68 -37.60
CA ASN A 339 14.19 -22.68 -37.67
C ASN A 339 14.46 -22.94 -39.14
N PRO A 340 15.56 -22.48 -39.77
CA PRO A 340 15.90 -22.85 -41.12
C PRO A 340 16.44 -24.26 -41.13
N ALA A 341 15.73 -25.14 -41.83
CA ALA A 341 16.18 -26.47 -42.19
C ALA A 341 17.51 -26.41 -42.93
N ALA A 342 18.53 -27.04 -42.39
CA ALA A 342 19.77 -27.31 -43.08
C ALA A 342 19.58 -28.63 -43.87
N GLU A 343 19.61 -28.52 -45.19
CA GLU A 343 19.68 -29.61 -46.16
C GLU A 343 20.98 -30.39 -45.97
N SER A 344 20.81 -31.71 -45.88
CA SER A 344 21.89 -32.67 -45.94
C SER A 344 22.09 -33.12 -47.40
N THR A 345 23.29 -33.00 -47.93
CA THR A 345 23.77 -33.87 -49.01
C THR A 345 25.09 -34.46 -48.61
N GLY A 346 25.13 -35.77 -48.63
CA GLY A 346 26.29 -36.60 -48.32
C GLY A 346 27.30 -36.65 -49.45
N GLU A 347 28.54 -37.02 -49.13
CA GLU A 347 29.19 -38.09 -49.83
C GLU A 347 30.48 -38.54 -49.14
N ASN A 348 30.75 -39.80 -49.29
CA ASN A 348 31.83 -40.67 -48.84
C ASN A 348 33.25 -40.17 -49.12
N GLY A 349 34.21 -40.64 -48.32
CA GLY A 349 35.61 -40.65 -48.72
C GLY A 349 36.57 -40.98 -47.59
N ASN A 350 36.88 -42.24 -47.50
CA ASN A 350 37.85 -42.97 -46.72
C ASN A 350 39.33 -42.44 -46.82
N THR A 351 40.13 -42.69 -45.80
CA THR A 351 41.53 -43.14 -45.71
C THR A 351 42.47 -42.30 -44.82
N HIS A 352 42.90 -42.97 -43.80
CA HIS A 352 44.23 -43.35 -43.34
C HIS A 352 45.29 -42.31 -42.97
N SER A 353 45.82 -42.61 -41.80
CA SER A 353 47.24 -42.66 -41.31
C SER A 353 47.84 -41.37 -40.71
N SER A 354 48.14 -41.54 -39.48
CA SER A 354 49.46 -41.71 -38.80
C SER A 354 50.25 -40.45 -38.43
N GLU A 355 50.54 -40.44 -37.14
CA GLU A 355 51.85 -40.13 -36.50
C GLU A 355 52.40 -38.71 -36.68
N GLU A 356 52.93 -38.06 -35.74
CA GLU A 356 53.88 -38.23 -34.66
C GLU A 356 53.97 -36.86 -33.96
N GLU A 357 53.98 -36.82 -32.66
CA GLU A 357 55.09 -36.51 -31.77
C GLU A 357 55.90 -35.24 -32.09
N THR A 358 55.98 -34.32 -31.19
CA THR A 358 57.17 -34.01 -30.40
C THR A 358 56.98 -32.79 -29.47
N THR A 359 57.29 -33.04 -28.25
CA THR A 359 57.78 -32.21 -27.15
C THR A 359 58.66 -31.02 -27.55
N VAL A 360 58.71 -30.00 -26.70
CA VAL A 360 59.86 -29.38 -26.00
C VAL A 360 59.38 -28.08 -25.31
N GLU A 361 59.32 -28.07 -23.98
CA GLU A 361 60.03 -27.28 -22.96
C GLU A 361 60.70 -25.96 -23.43
N THR A 362 60.53 -24.91 -22.73
CA THR A 362 61.41 -24.40 -21.64
C THR A 362 61.00 -23.00 -21.24
N ASP A 363 60.93 -22.79 -19.95
CA ASP A 363 61.60 -21.76 -19.11
C ASP A 363 61.52 -20.28 -19.57
N GLY A 364 61.10 -19.42 -18.71
CA GLY A 364 61.76 -18.94 -17.55
C GLY A 364 61.44 -17.50 -17.22
N HIS A 365 61.43 -17.24 -15.93
CA HIS A 365 61.84 -16.01 -15.24
C HIS A 365 61.07 -14.70 -15.48
N ASP A 366 60.50 -14.13 -14.50
CA ASP A 366 60.91 -13.56 -13.21
C ASP A 366 60.60 -12.05 -13.15
N SER A 367 60.26 -11.64 -11.96
CA SER A 367 60.45 -10.31 -11.35
C SER A 367 59.36 -9.23 -11.57
N ALA A 368 58.56 -9.01 -10.58
CA ALA A 368 58.71 -8.17 -9.38
C ALA A 368 58.35 -6.69 -9.57
N ALA A 369 57.51 -6.32 -8.64
CA ALA A 369 57.48 -5.06 -7.88
C ALA A 369 56.99 -3.76 -8.56
N SER A 370 55.90 -3.28 -8.20
CA SER A 370 55.68 -2.16 -7.26
C SER A 370 54.20 -2.01 -6.97
#